data_0d59570915603701de2ffe82ff732b85
#
_entry.id   0d59570915603701de2ffe82ff732b85
#
_cell.length_a   1.000
_cell.length_b   1.000
_cell.length_c   1.000
_cell.angle_alpha   90.00
_cell.angle_beta   90.00
_cell.angle_gamma   90.00
#
_symmetry.space_group_name_H-M   'P 1'
#
loop_
_entity.id
_entity.type
_entity.pdbx_description
1 polymer ?
#
loop_
_entity_poly.entity_id
_entity_poly.type
_entity_poly.pdbx_seq_one_letter_code
_entity_poly.pdbx_strand_id
1 'polypeptide(L)'
;KIFEGPALGAYESRRAPRTKVRSVFTWAHVIDDYRAYFRNLARLKVNEVILWNNRPPVNAREISDYARSWGVAVLWGYAWGWTTNCTQVDFAHLGQMEDDIVREWREVWKPLGGDGIYFQSFTELGASSIDGHPVAETVVGLVNRVTKRIRAEASSERIVFGLHASSVRRHLAEIDKTDPSVEIYWEDCGGWPFNYGRKFDVAVQNALTDRILAEDREVALVVKCMLLQDWKRFAYQAGPHVLGCASEATKAEDARVADELWKPFLADWQARAAADRLAA
;
A
#
# COMPACT_ATOMS: atom_id res chain seq x y z
N LYS A 1 -24.80 3.91 -3.43
CA LYS A 1 -25.21 5.14 -4.15
C LYS A 1 -24.09 5.59 -5.09
N ILE A 2 -24.05 5.03 -6.31
CA ILE A 2 -22.96 5.35 -7.27
C ILE A 2 -23.30 6.56 -8.14
N PHE A 3 -24.57 6.97 -8.22
CA PHE A 3 -25.02 8.10 -9.04
C PHE A 3 -25.90 9.06 -8.24
N GLU A 4 -25.44 10.29 -8.11
CA GLU A 4 -26.26 11.45 -7.79
C GLU A 4 -26.49 12.20 -9.12
N GLY A 5 -27.51 11.85 -9.84
CA GLY A 5 -27.83 12.47 -11.13
C GLY A 5 -29.29 12.22 -11.52
N PRO A 6 -29.78 12.88 -12.56
CA PRO A 6 -31.15 12.64 -13.06
C PRO A 6 -31.32 11.16 -13.40
N ALA A 7 -32.51 10.65 -13.17
CA ALA A 7 -32.85 9.25 -13.44
C ALA A 7 -32.46 8.91 -14.89
N LEU A 8 -31.53 7.98 -15.04
CA LEU A 8 -31.25 7.41 -16.36
C LEU A 8 -32.46 6.58 -16.77
N GLY A 9 -32.90 6.72 -18.00
CA GLY A 9 -33.92 5.83 -18.60
C GLY A 9 -33.48 4.36 -18.50
N ALA A 10 -34.35 3.43 -18.80
CA ALA A 10 -34.10 1.99 -18.68
C ALA A 10 -32.80 1.60 -19.41
N TYR A 11 -31.75 1.41 -18.64
CA TYR A 11 -30.44 0.98 -19.11
C TYR A 11 -30.01 -0.24 -18.31
N GLU A 12 -29.87 -1.36 -18.98
CA GLU A 12 -29.33 -2.58 -18.35
C GLU A 12 -27.92 -2.85 -18.88
N SER A 13 -26.95 -2.87 -17.97
CA SER A 13 -25.58 -3.28 -18.29
C SER A 13 -25.02 -4.12 -17.15
N ARG A 14 -24.56 -5.32 -17.45
CA ARG A 14 -23.85 -6.19 -16.52
C ARG A 14 -22.36 -6.18 -16.87
N ARG A 15 -21.58 -5.48 -16.08
CA ARG A 15 -20.12 -5.47 -16.22
C ARG A 15 -19.48 -5.84 -14.88
N ALA A 16 -18.83 -6.98 -14.83
CA ALA A 16 -18.00 -7.38 -13.68
C ALA A 16 -16.53 -7.05 -13.97
N PRO A 17 -15.80 -6.43 -13.04
CA PRO A 17 -14.35 -6.34 -13.13
C PRO A 17 -13.72 -7.74 -13.18
N ARG A 18 -12.66 -7.90 -13.99
CA ARG A 18 -11.92 -9.18 -14.06
C ARG A 18 -11.11 -9.44 -12.80
N THR A 19 -10.66 -8.37 -12.13
CA THR A 19 -9.85 -8.43 -10.92
C THR A 19 -10.74 -8.31 -9.69
N LYS A 20 -10.60 -9.24 -8.75
CA LYS A 20 -11.37 -9.29 -7.50
C LYS A 20 -11.08 -8.06 -6.63
N VAL A 21 -9.80 -7.80 -6.34
CA VAL A 21 -9.32 -6.64 -5.58
C VAL A 21 -8.77 -5.59 -6.53
N ARG A 22 -9.24 -4.37 -6.39
CA ARG A 22 -8.77 -3.20 -7.12
C ARG A 22 -8.47 -2.14 -6.08
N SER A 23 -7.19 -2.06 -5.72
CA SER A 23 -6.70 -1.27 -4.59
C SER A 23 -5.98 -0.01 -5.06
N VAL A 24 -5.98 0.99 -4.20
CA VAL A 24 -5.10 2.15 -4.30
C VAL A 24 -4.25 2.21 -3.04
N PHE A 25 -2.95 2.41 -3.22
CA PHE A 25 -2.01 2.58 -2.14
C PHE A 25 -1.66 4.06 -2.00
N THR A 26 -1.87 4.66 -0.83
CA THR A 26 -1.70 6.09 -0.65
C THR A 26 -0.27 6.51 -0.35
N TRP A 27 0.54 5.61 0.21
CA TRP A 27 1.94 5.85 0.56
C TRP A 27 2.15 7.20 1.26
N ALA A 28 1.49 7.40 2.39
CA ALA A 28 1.55 8.60 3.22
C ALA A 28 1.13 9.92 2.53
N HIS A 29 0.41 9.83 1.40
CA HIS A 29 -0.21 11.01 0.82
C HIS A 29 -1.26 11.61 1.75
N VAL A 30 -1.26 12.91 1.83
CA VAL A 30 -2.30 13.64 2.52
C VAL A 30 -3.59 13.56 1.70
N ILE A 31 -4.66 13.06 2.32
CA ILE A 31 -5.99 13.05 1.75
C ILE A 31 -6.79 14.19 2.38
N ASP A 32 -7.02 15.21 1.60
CA ASP A 32 -7.65 16.45 2.05
C ASP A 32 -9.14 16.25 2.36
N ASP A 33 -9.84 15.54 1.47
CA ASP A 33 -11.26 15.22 1.61
C ASP A 33 -11.51 13.72 1.44
N TYR A 34 -11.57 12.99 2.55
CA TYR A 34 -11.86 11.55 2.55
C TYR A 34 -13.24 11.21 1.97
N ARG A 35 -14.22 12.10 2.09
CA ARG A 35 -15.57 11.85 1.53
C ARG A 35 -15.55 11.89 0.02
N ALA A 36 -14.93 12.92 -0.55
CA ALA A 36 -14.74 13.00 -2.00
C ALA A 36 -13.86 11.86 -2.51
N TYR A 37 -12.79 11.53 -1.78
CA TYR A 37 -11.86 10.48 -2.13
C TYR A 37 -12.56 9.12 -2.26
N PHE A 38 -13.21 8.62 -1.21
CA PHE A 38 -13.87 7.31 -1.25
C PHE A 38 -15.04 7.26 -2.24
N ARG A 39 -15.80 8.34 -2.36
CA ARG A 39 -16.85 8.43 -3.38
C ARG A 39 -16.29 8.28 -4.79
N ASN A 40 -15.16 8.92 -5.09
CA ASN A 40 -14.50 8.82 -6.37
C ASN A 40 -13.89 7.45 -6.60
N LEU A 41 -13.25 6.85 -5.60
CA LEU A 41 -12.75 5.48 -5.67
C LEU A 41 -13.87 4.49 -6.01
N ALA A 42 -15.02 4.59 -5.33
CA ALA A 42 -16.18 3.74 -5.60
C ALA A 42 -16.71 3.91 -7.04
N ARG A 43 -16.74 5.16 -7.54
CA ARG A 43 -17.13 5.46 -8.95
C ARG A 43 -16.18 4.83 -9.95
N LEU A 44 -14.89 4.77 -9.62
CA LEU A 44 -13.87 4.10 -10.43
C LEU A 44 -13.86 2.58 -10.24
N LYS A 45 -14.78 2.04 -9.43
CA LYS A 45 -14.86 0.61 -9.07
C LYS A 45 -13.64 0.12 -8.29
N VAL A 46 -12.92 1.00 -7.65
CA VAL A 46 -11.92 0.65 -6.65
C VAL A 46 -12.67 0.16 -5.41
N ASN A 47 -12.25 -0.95 -4.85
CA ASN A 47 -12.92 -1.58 -3.71
C ASN A 47 -12.01 -1.82 -2.51
N GLU A 48 -10.79 -1.30 -2.56
CA GLU A 48 -9.84 -1.36 -1.46
C GLU A 48 -8.92 -0.13 -1.49
N VAL A 49 -8.49 0.32 -0.32
CA VAL A 49 -7.45 1.32 -0.17
C VAL A 49 -6.49 0.92 0.93
N ILE A 50 -5.20 1.08 0.69
CA ILE A 50 -4.16 0.96 1.70
C ILE A 50 -3.79 2.36 2.14
N LEU A 51 -4.13 2.71 3.37
CA LEU A 51 -3.79 3.98 4.00
C LEU A 51 -2.51 3.81 4.82
N TRP A 52 -1.39 4.19 4.23
CA TRP A 52 -0.09 4.13 4.89
C TRP A 52 0.22 5.47 5.54
N ASN A 53 0.26 5.49 6.86
CA ASN A 53 0.58 6.67 7.66
C ASN A 53 1.51 6.31 8.81
N ASN A 54 2.37 7.25 9.22
CA ASN A 54 3.21 7.06 10.41
C ASN A 54 2.39 7.04 11.70
N ARG A 55 1.26 7.71 11.68
CA ARG A 55 0.30 7.76 12.78
C ARG A 55 -1.11 7.72 12.21
N PRO A 56 -2.03 7.02 12.86
CA PRO A 56 -3.40 6.98 12.38
C PRO A 56 -4.04 8.37 12.48
N PRO A 57 -4.94 8.73 11.54
CA PRO A 57 -5.80 9.89 11.69
C PRO A 57 -6.64 9.81 12.97
N VAL A 58 -6.89 10.93 13.64
CA VAL A 58 -7.67 10.95 14.89
C VAL A 58 -9.09 10.43 14.71
N ASN A 59 -9.64 10.51 13.50
CA ASN A 59 -10.96 10.03 13.11
C ASN A 59 -10.90 8.78 12.23
N ALA A 60 -9.88 7.94 12.40
CA ALA A 60 -9.64 6.76 11.56
C ALA A 60 -10.85 5.82 11.50
N ARG A 61 -11.56 5.62 12.62
CA ARG A 61 -12.77 4.79 12.66
C ARG A 61 -13.87 5.35 11.75
N GLU A 62 -14.14 6.66 11.82
CA GLU A 62 -15.12 7.32 10.96
C GLU A 62 -14.72 7.19 9.47
N ILE A 63 -13.43 7.31 9.18
CA ILE A 63 -12.88 7.12 7.84
C ILE A 63 -13.16 5.70 7.33
N SER A 64 -12.88 4.68 8.14
CA SER A 64 -13.12 3.27 7.80
C SER A 64 -14.62 2.99 7.59
N ASP A 65 -15.47 3.48 8.50
CA ASP A 65 -16.91 3.28 8.42
C ASP A 65 -17.51 3.98 7.19
N TYR A 66 -17.02 5.17 6.86
CA TYR A 66 -17.44 5.88 5.66
C TYR A 66 -16.98 5.15 4.38
N ALA A 67 -15.74 4.71 4.32
CA ALA A 67 -15.23 3.92 3.20
C ALA A 67 -16.09 2.67 2.97
N ARG A 68 -16.39 1.95 4.04
CA ARG A 68 -17.22 0.74 4.00
C ARG A 68 -18.64 1.04 3.49
N SER A 69 -19.20 2.21 3.80
CA SER A 69 -20.52 2.62 3.28
C SER A 69 -20.53 2.79 1.75
N TRP A 70 -19.37 2.94 1.13
CA TRP A 70 -19.17 3.00 -0.32
C TRP A 70 -18.65 1.68 -0.91
N GLY A 71 -18.52 0.63 -0.10
CA GLY A 71 -18.00 -0.67 -0.54
C GLY A 71 -16.49 -0.66 -0.79
N VAL A 72 -15.75 0.23 -0.10
CA VAL A 72 -14.30 0.30 -0.15
C VAL A 72 -13.72 -0.20 1.16
N ALA A 73 -12.93 -1.27 1.11
CA ALA A 73 -12.19 -1.79 2.26
C ALA A 73 -11.00 -0.88 2.58
N VAL A 74 -10.67 -0.78 3.86
CA VAL A 74 -9.51 -0.02 4.35
C VAL A 74 -8.52 -0.97 5.00
N LEU A 75 -7.30 -1.00 4.48
CA LEU A 75 -6.16 -1.61 5.15
C LEU A 75 -5.28 -0.51 5.75
N TRP A 76 -4.99 -0.64 7.04
CA TRP A 76 -4.07 0.28 7.71
C TRP A 76 -2.63 -0.16 7.48
N GLY A 77 -1.85 0.72 6.87
CA GLY A 77 -0.45 0.44 6.54
C GLY A 77 0.53 1.03 7.55
N TYR A 78 1.46 0.21 8.04
CA TYR A 78 2.54 0.65 8.92
C TYR A 78 3.78 -0.24 8.80
N ALA A 79 4.92 0.26 9.27
CA ALA A 79 6.18 -0.46 9.17
C ALA A 79 6.36 -1.49 10.28
N TRP A 80 6.84 -2.68 9.93
CA TRP A 80 7.26 -3.68 10.89
C TRP A 80 8.78 -3.72 10.97
N GLY A 81 9.32 -3.23 12.07
CA GLY A 81 10.73 -3.38 12.39
C GLY A 81 11.70 -2.49 11.63
N TRP A 82 11.22 -1.39 11.06
CA TRP A 82 12.08 -0.34 10.53
C TRP A 82 11.56 1.05 10.90
N THR A 83 12.50 1.96 11.13
CA THR A 83 12.18 3.35 11.45
C THR A 83 11.82 4.13 10.17
N THR A 84 11.25 5.31 10.33
CA THR A 84 10.96 6.24 9.24
C THR A 84 12.13 6.53 8.30
N ASN A 85 13.35 6.24 8.72
CA ASN A 85 14.56 6.45 7.94
C ASN A 85 15.10 5.18 7.27
N CYS A 86 14.45 4.04 7.40
CA CYS A 86 14.84 2.73 6.84
C CYS A 86 16.28 2.30 7.18
N THR A 87 16.90 2.86 8.22
CA THR A 87 18.35 2.79 8.41
C THR A 87 18.82 1.96 9.60
N GLN A 88 17.92 1.54 10.48
CA GLN A 88 18.32 0.81 11.67
C GLN A 88 17.50 -0.46 11.85
N VAL A 89 18.11 -1.57 11.46
CA VAL A 89 17.65 -2.91 11.79
C VAL A 89 18.47 -3.41 12.94
N ASP A 90 17.84 -3.64 14.07
CA ASP A 90 18.50 -4.25 15.22
C ASP A 90 18.19 -5.75 15.27
N PHE A 91 19.03 -6.54 14.62
CA PHE A 91 18.88 -7.99 14.60
C PHE A 91 19.16 -8.64 15.98
N ALA A 92 19.87 -7.93 16.88
CA ALA A 92 20.15 -8.44 18.22
C ALA A 92 18.90 -8.41 19.11
N HIS A 93 17.91 -7.56 18.80
CA HIS A 93 16.72 -7.36 19.64
C HIS A 93 15.41 -7.75 18.92
N LEU A 94 15.44 -8.77 18.06
CA LEU A 94 14.26 -9.24 17.32
C LEU A 94 13.06 -9.58 18.21
N GLY A 95 13.30 -10.17 19.39
CA GLY A 95 12.23 -10.47 20.33
C GLY A 95 11.51 -9.23 20.84
N GLN A 96 12.26 -8.16 21.16
CA GLN A 96 11.69 -6.89 21.56
C GLN A 96 10.90 -6.25 20.40
N MET A 97 11.42 -6.34 19.19
CA MET A 97 10.76 -5.84 17.99
C MET A 97 9.43 -6.55 17.74
N GLU A 98 9.36 -7.87 17.92
CA GLU A 98 8.11 -8.63 17.85
C GLU A 98 7.09 -8.15 18.88
N ASP A 99 7.53 -7.93 20.11
CA ASP A 99 6.68 -7.42 21.18
C ASP A 99 6.14 -6.02 20.86
N ASP A 100 6.99 -5.16 20.33
CA ASP A 100 6.63 -3.79 19.98
C ASP A 100 5.63 -3.77 18.81
N ILE A 101 5.83 -4.58 17.76
CA ILE A 101 4.91 -4.68 16.63
C ILE A 101 3.54 -5.18 17.07
N VAL A 102 3.48 -6.25 17.88
CA VAL A 102 2.21 -6.81 18.36
C VAL A 102 1.51 -5.83 19.30
N ARG A 103 2.25 -5.13 20.16
CA ARG A 103 1.71 -4.11 21.04
C ARG A 103 1.14 -2.94 20.22
N GLU A 104 1.88 -2.43 19.22
CA GLU A 104 1.41 -1.36 18.35
C GLU A 104 0.13 -1.77 17.61
N TRP A 105 0.10 -2.99 17.04
CA TRP A 105 -1.12 -3.51 16.43
C TRP A 105 -2.30 -3.49 17.41
N ARG A 106 -2.11 -4.02 18.62
CA ARG A 106 -3.17 -4.15 19.62
C ARG A 106 -3.69 -2.82 20.13
N GLU A 107 -2.79 -1.89 20.41
CA GLU A 107 -3.10 -0.63 21.09
C GLU A 107 -3.47 0.49 20.12
N VAL A 108 -2.89 0.48 18.92
CA VAL A 108 -3.04 1.56 17.94
C VAL A 108 -3.95 1.15 16.78
N TRP A 109 -3.59 0.10 16.05
CA TRP A 109 -4.23 -0.20 14.76
C TRP A 109 -5.53 -0.97 14.87
N LYS A 110 -5.59 -2.01 15.69
CA LYS A 110 -6.80 -2.80 15.92
C LYS A 110 -8.01 -1.98 16.38
N PRO A 111 -7.88 -0.99 17.29
CA PRO A 111 -9.02 -0.18 17.72
C PRO A 111 -9.60 0.74 16.66
N LEU A 112 -8.88 1.01 15.58
CA LEU A 112 -9.33 1.91 14.52
C LEU A 112 -10.45 1.31 13.66
N GLY A 113 -10.66 0.03 13.74
CA GLY A 113 -11.46 -0.69 12.76
C GLY A 113 -10.71 -0.79 11.42
N GLY A 114 -11.43 -0.97 10.33
CA GLY A 114 -10.85 -1.30 9.04
C GLY A 114 -11.09 -2.76 8.67
N ASP A 115 -10.45 -3.19 7.61
CA ASP A 115 -10.66 -4.52 7.05
C ASP A 115 -9.37 -5.36 7.08
N GLY A 116 -8.33 -4.84 7.73
CA GLY A 116 -7.05 -5.50 7.96
C GLY A 116 -5.87 -4.54 8.04
N ILE A 117 -4.68 -5.10 8.03
CA ILE A 117 -3.41 -4.38 8.08
C ILE A 117 -2.54 -4.72 6.87
N TYR A 118 -1.78 -3.71 6.44
CA TYR A 118 -0.72 -3.85 5.45
C TYR A 118 0.60 -3.44 6.10
N PHE A 119 1.65 -4.21 5.89
CA PHE A 119 2.96 -3.86 6.41
C PHE A 119 4.07 -4.13 5.40
N GLN A 120 5.18 -3.44 5.62
CA GLN A 120 6.47 -3.76 5.01
C GLN A 120 7.50 -4.00 6.11
N SER A 121 8.48 -4.85 5.84
CA SER A 121 9.52 -5.20 6.78
C SER A 121 10.83 -5.46 6.03
N PHE A 122 11.84 -4.62 6.25
CA PHE A 122 13.19 -4.75 5.70
C PHE A 122 13.29 -5.01 4.17
N THR A 123 12.24 -4.76 3.45
CA THR A 123 12.11 -5.17 2.04
C THR A 123 12.94 -4.33 1.08
N GLU A 124 13.39 -3.15 1.50
CA GLU A 124 14.24 -2.25 0.70
C GLU A 124 15.74 -2.41 0.98
N LEU A 125 16.11 -3.28 1.89
CA LEU A 125 17.51 -3.52 2.20
C LEU A 125 18.23 -4.20 1.02
N GLY A 126 19.30 -3.56 0.55
CA GLY A 126 20.14 -4.12 -0.51
C GLY A 126 21.09 -5.22 -0.02
N ALA A 127 21.31 -5.32 1.29
CA ALA A 127 22.18 -6.31 1.90
C ALA A 127 21.49 -7.68 1.98
N SER A 128 22.20 -8.75 1.67
CA SER A 128 21.73 -10.13 1.85
C SER A 128 21.90 -10.64 3.30
N SER A 129 22.83 -10.05 4.04
CA SER A 129 23.07 -10.34 5.46
C SER A 129 23.43 -9.07 6.23
N ILE A 130 23.09 -9.02 7.52
CA ILE A 130 23.47 -7.97 8.46
C ILE A 130 23.95 -8.67 9.73
N ASP A 131 25.12 -8.30 10.21
CA ASP A 131 25.77 -8.90 11.41
C ASP A 131 25.80 -10.43 11.36
N GLY A 132 26.02 -10.99 10.18
CA GLY A 132 26.08 -12.45 9.97
C GLY A 132 24.72 -13.14 9.86
N HIS A 133 23.62 -12.42 10.01
CA HIS A 133 22.26 -12.96 9.88
C HIS A 133 21.71 -12.76 8.45
N PRO A 134 21.19 -13.80 7.79
CA PRO A 134 20.55 -13.66 6.48
C PRO A 134 19.24 -12.86 6.63
N VAL A 135 19.16 -11.75 5.90
CA VAL A 135 18.03 -10.79 6.03
C VAL A 135 16.70 -11.44 5.71
N ALA A 136 16.59 -12.12 4.58
CA ALA A 136 15.32 -12.67 4.11
C ALA A 136 14.76 -13.73 5.04
N GLU A 137 15.59 -14.64 5.52
CA GLU A 137 15.22 -15.70 6.46
C GLU A 137 14.74 -15.08 7.79
N THR A 138 15.50 -14.11 8.29
CA THR A 138 15.17 -13.40 9.54
C THR A 138 13.85 -12.67 9.44
N VAL A 139 13.61 -11.98 8.32
CA VAL A 139 12.36 -11.24 8.07
C VAL A 139 11.17 -12.18 7.98
N VAL A 140 11.27 -13.25 7.20
CA VAL A 140 10.18 -14.24 7.08
C VAL A 140 9.89 -14.89 8.43
N GLY A 141 10.93 -15.22 9.20
CA GLY A 141 10.79 -15.72 10.57
C GLY A 141 10.05 -14.74 11.49
N LEU A 142 10.42 -13.45 11.45
CA LEU A 142 9.75 -12.38 12.19
C LEU A 142 8.28 -12.27 11.78
N VAL A 143 7.99 -12.18 10.47
CA VAL A 143 6.63 -12.08 9.94
C VAL A 143 5.77 -13.25 10.41
N ASN A 144 6.28 -14.47 10.32
CA ASN A 144 5.53 -15.66 10.74
C ASN A 144 5.23 -15.66 12.24
N ARG A 145 6.20 -15.27 13.08
CA ARG A 145 5.99 -15.23 14.54
C ARG A 145 5.00 -14.12 14.93
N VAL A 146 5.13 -12.93 14.37
CA VAL A 146 4.19 -11.83 14.62
C VAL A 146 2.78 -12.19 14.13
N THR A 147 2.65 -12.74 12.92
CA THR A 147 1.37 -13.21 12.37
C THR A 147 0.70 -14.21 13.30
N LYS A 148 1.44 -15.20 13.78
CA LYS A 148 0.93 -16.20 14.74
C LYS A 148 0.39 -15.55 16.01
N ARG A 149 1.08 -14.55 16.54
CA ARG A 149 0.66 -13.82 17.75
C ARG A 149 -0.60 -12.99 17.51
N ILE A 150 -0.66 -12.25 16.41
CA ILE A 150 -1.84 -11.47 16.02
C ILE A 150 -3.05 -12.41 15.83
N ARG A 151 -2.86 -13.51 15.11
CA ARG A 151 -3.92 -14.50 14.86
C ARG A 151 -4.42 -15.20 16.12
N ALA A 152 -3.60 -15.35 17.12
CA ALA A 152 -4.02 -15.90 18.42
C ALA A 152 -5.01 -14.97 19.13
N GLU A 153 -4.95 -13.65 18.88
CA GLU A 153 -5.84 -12.65 19.47
C GLU A 153 -7.01 -12.26 18.54
N ALA A 154 -6.83 -12.39 17.23
CA ALA A 154 -7.81 -12.05 16.20
C ALA A 154 -7.63 -12.98 15.00
N SER A 155 -8.27 -14.15 15.04
CA SER A 155 -8.10 -15.21 14.03
C SER A 155 -8.51 -14.77 12.61
N SER A 156 -9.41 -13.80 12.49
CA SER A 156 -9.91 -13.27 11.23
C SER A 156 -9.17 -12.01 10.75
N GLU A 157 -8.12 -11.56 11.48
CA GLU A 157 -7.36 -10.38 11.04
C GLU A 157 -6.74 -10.61 9.66
N ARG A 158 -7.02 -9.74 8.74
CA ARG A 158 -6.42 -9.78 7.41
C ARG A 158 -5.04 -9.13 7.47
N ILE A 159 -4.02 -9.88 7.09
CA ILE A 159 -2.62 -9.46 7.19
C ILE A 159 -2.01 -9.50 5.80
N VAL A 160 -1.53 -8.36 5.32
CA VAL A 160 -0.96 -8.20 3.99
C VAL A 160 0.49 -7.78 4.11
N PHE A 161 1.38 -8.58 3.53
CA PHE A 161 2.81 -8.32 3.46
C PHE A 161 3.18 -7.65 2.14
N GLY A 162 3.62 -6.40 2.21
CA GLY A 162 4.14 -5.65 1.08
C GLY A 162 5.61 -5.94 0.83
N LEU A 163 5.91 -6.41 -0.37
CA LEU A 163 7.25 -6.75 -0.81
C LEU A 163 7.73 -5.79 -1.90
N HIS A 164 8.94 -5.31 -1.75
CA HIS A 164 9.58 -4.52 -2.78
C HIS A 164 10.17 -5.42 -3.89
N ALA A 165 10.15 -4.97 -5.14
CA ALA A 165 10.65 -5.75 -6.28
C ALA A 165 12.09 -6.25 -6.12
N SER A 166 12.95 -5.50 -5.42
CA SER A 166 14.33 -5.92 -5.15
C SER A 166 14.41 -7.13 -4.23
N SER A 167 13.51 -7.24 -3.25
CA SER A 167 13.43 -8.37 -2.31
C SER A 167 12.97 -9.63 -3.02
N VAL A 168 11.94 -9.51 -3.87
CA VAL A 168 11.37 -10.63 -4.63
C VAL A 168 12.42 -11.30 -5.52
N ARG A 169 13.22 -10.51 -6.22
CA ARG A 169 14.21 -11.04 -7.17
C ARG A 169 15.25 -11.93 -6.54
N ARG A 170 15.69 -11.59 -5.34
CA ARG A 170 16.84 -12.22 -4.71
C ARG A 170 16.47 -13.31 -3.73
N HIS A 171 15.25 -13.27 -3.20
CA HIS A 171 14.86 -14.02 -2.02
C HIS A 171 13.55 -14.79 -2.17
N LEU A 172 13.20 -15.14 -3.41
CA LEU A 172 11.96 -15.83 -3.74
C LEU A 172 11.73 -17.10 -2.89
N ALA A 173 12.77 -17.91 -2.72
CA ALA A 173 12.70 -19.15 -1.96
C ALA A 173 12.44 -18.95 -0.48
N GLU A 174 12.88 -17.81 0.08
CA GLU A 174 12.61 -17.47 1.48
C GLU A 174 11.21 -16.88 1.66
N ILE A 175 10.80 -16.02 0.73
CA ILE A 175 9.46 -15.41 0.73
C ILE A 175 8.37 -16.48 0.66
N ASP A 176 8.61 -17.54 -0.06
CA ASP A 176 7.74 -18.70 -0.19
C ASP A 176 7.42 -19.39 1.15
N LYS A 177 8.31 -19.25 2.14
CA LYS A 177 8.12 -19.78 3.50
C LYS A 177 7.28 -18.87 4.41
N THR A 178 6.76 -17.76 3.89
CA THR A 178 5.84 -16.90 4.64
C THR A 178 4.56 -17.67 4.93
N ASP A 179 4.01 -17.49 6.15
CA ASP A 179 2.77 -18.12 6.58
C ASP A 179 1.69 -18.02 5.48
N PRO A 180 1.07 -19.12 5.05
CA PRO A 180 0.09 -19.14 3.96
C PRO A 180 -1.13 -18.24 4.19
N SER A 181 -1.44 -17.91 5.44
CA SER A 181 -2.54 -16.99 5.77
C SER A 181 -2.21 -15.51 5.54
N VAL A 182 -0.95 -15.19 5.25
CA VAL A 182 -0.51 -13.83 4.91
C VAL A 182 -0.65 -13.62 3.41
N GLU A 183 -1.41 -12.60 3.02
CA GLU A 183 -1.51 -12.17 1.63
C GLU A 183 -0.21 -11.48 1.21
N ILE A 184 0.24 -11.69 0.00
CA ILE A 184 1.45 -11.08 -0.53
C ILE A 184 1.10 -10.04 -1.58
N TYR A 185 1.45 -8.78 -1.29
CA TYR A 185 1.38 -7.69 -2.26
C TYR A 185 2.79 -7.29 -2.63
N TRP A 186 3.17 -7.45 -3.88
CA TRP A 186 4.51 -7.07 -4.27
C TRP A 186 4.53 -5.86 -5.19
N GLU A 187 5.49 -4.99 -4.95
CA GLU A 187 5.57 -3.69 -5.57
C GLU A 187 6.49 -3.72 -6.80
N ASP A 188 5.92 -3.33 -7.93
CA ASP A 188 6.70 -3.06 -9.14
C ASP A 188 7.26 -1.63 -9.10
N CYS A 189 8.54 -1.50 -8.79
CA CYS A 189 9.21 -0.20 -8.65
C CYS A 189 9.60 0.44 -9.99
N GLY A 190 8.95 0.17 -11.09
CA GLY A 190 9.47 0.55 -12.38
C GLY A 190 8.53 1.17 -13.40
N GLY A 191 7.26 1.33 -13.09
CA GLY A 191 6.26 1.76 -14.06
C GLY A 191 6.17 3.28 -14.22
N TRP A 192 6.23 3.78 -15.45
CA TRP A 192 5.66 5.06 -15.84
C TRP A 192 4.21 4.84 -16.29
N PRO A 193 3.30 5.83 -16.13
CA PRO A 193 1.89 5.64 -16.45
C PRO A 193 1.57 5.18 -17.88
N PHE A 194 2.48 5.38 -18.82
CA PHE A 194 2.30 5.08 -20.24
C PHE A 194 3.46 4.31 -20.86
N ASN A 195 4.50 4.08 -20.12
CA ASN A 195 5.59 3.22 -20.54
C ASN A 195 5.90 2.28 -19.39
N TYR A 196 5.27 1.14 -19.39
CA TYR A 196 5.66 0.03 -18.56
C TYR A 196 7.07 -0.38 -19.01
N GLY A 197 8.02 0.48 -18.65
CA GLY A 197 9.42 0.19 -18.88
C GLY A 197 9.74 -1.10 -18.19
N ARG A 198 9.99 -2.14 -18.96
CA ARG A 198 10.41 -3.45 -18.47
C ARG A 198 11.79 -3.35 -17.80
N LYS A 199 11.89 -2.52 -16.76
CA LYS A 199 13.12 -2.47 -15.94
C LYS A 199 13.32 -3.75 -15.17
N PHE A 200 12.31 -4.62 -15.14
CA PHE A 200 12.32 -5.82 -14.34
C PHE A 200 12.13 -7.05 -15.22
N ASP A 201 12.82 -8.10 -14.83
CA ASP A 201 12.66 -9.38 -15.45
C ASP A 201 11.26 -9.93 -15.14
N VAL A 202 10.40 -9.88 -16.14
CA VAL A 202 9.02 -10.39 -16.06
C VAL A 202 9.00 -11.87 -15.67
N ALA A 203 10.04 -12.63 -16.03
CA ALA A 203 10.11 -14.04 -15.69
C ALA A 203 10.21 -14.27 -14.17
N VAL A 204 10.97 -13.42 -13.45
CA VAL A 204 11.07 -13.51 -11.99
C VAL A 204 9.74 -13.14 -11.32
N GLN A 205 9.05 -12.16 -11.88
CA GLN A 205 7.73 -11.73 -11.39
C GLN A 205 6.68 -12.84 -11.57
N ASN A 206 6.66 -13.44 -12.76
CA ASN A 206 5.77 -14.55 -13.05
C ASN A 206 6.10 -15.75 -12.15
N ALA A 207 7.37 -16.06 -11.94
CA ALA A 207 7.78 -17.18 -11.08
C ALA A 207 7.27 -17.03 -9.63
N LEU A 208 7.32 -15.82 -9.04
CA LEU A 208 6.73 -15.58 -7.71
C LEU A 208 5.21 -15.76 -7.74
N THR A 209 4.56 -15.12 -8.69
CA THR A 209 3.10 -15.18 -8.83
C THR A 209 2.64 -16.62 -9.02
N ASP A 210 3.28 -17.36 -9.93
CA ASP A 210 2.93 -18.74 -10.22
C ASP A 210 3.12 -19.66 -9.00
N ARG A 211 4.18 -19.46 -8.22
CA ARG A 211 4.41 -20.23 -6.99
C ARG A 211 3.34 -19.96 -5.93
N ILE A 212 3.04 -18.69 -5.66
CA ILE A 212 2.04 -18.31 -4.66
C ILE A 212 0.64 -18.80 -5.07
N LEU A 213 0.30 -18.68 -6.34
CA LEU A 213 -0.99 -19.18 -6.86
C LEU A 213 -1.07 -20.71 -6.84
N ALA A 214 0.06 -21.41 -7.05
CA ALA A 214 0.07 -22.87 -6.95
C ALA A 214 -0.20 -23.40 -5.54
N GLU A 215 0.00 -22.57 -4.52
CA GLU A 215 -0.31 -22.87 -3.12
C GLU A 215 -1.72 -22.39 -2.71
N ASP A 216 -2.56 -21.96 -3.67
CA ASP A 216 -3.89 -21.39 -3.43
C ASP A 216 -3.86 -20.16 -2.51
N ARG A 217 -2.80 -19.35 -2.63
CA ARG A 217 -2.59 -18.14 -1.82
C ARG A 217 -2.99 -16.90 -2.59
N GLU A 218 -3.46 -15.90 -1.84
CA GLU A 218 -3.76 -14.58 -2.42
C GLU A 218 -2.47 -13.79 -2.67
N VAL A 219 -2.35 -13.28 -3.88
CA VAL A 219 -1.24 -12.42 -4.31
C VAL A 219 -1.78 -11.21 -5.07
N ALA A 220 -1.19 -10.06 -4.85
CA ALA A 220 -1.49 -8.87 -5.63
C ALA A 220 -0.23 -8.15 -6.10
N LEU A 221 -0.36 -7.48 -7.23
CA LEU A 221 0.67 -6.62 -7.80
C LEU A 221 0.35 -5.16 -7.49
N VAL A 222 1.30 -4.46 -6.86
CA VAL A 222 1.26 -3.01 -6.68
C VAL A 222 2.00 -2.34 -7.81
N VAL A 223 1.23 -1.78 -8.75
CA VAL A 223 1.76 -1.06 -9.90
C VAL A 223 2.12 0.36 -9.51
N LYS A 224 3.40 0.67 -9.45
CA LYS A 224 3.88 2.03 -9.18
C LYS A 224 3.89 2.84 -10.46
N CYS A 225 2.81 3.53 -10.74
CA CYS A 225 2.64 4.31 -11.96
C CYS A 225 3.27 5.70 -11.91
N MET A 226 3.64 6.23 -10.74
CA MET A 226 4.06 7.61 -10.56
C MET A 226 5.33 7.69 -9.73
N LEU A 227 6.47 7.63 -10.40
CA LEU A 227 7.79 7.64 -9.78
C LEU A 227 8.37 9.04 -9.54
N LEU A 228 7.59 10.09 -9.70
CA LEU A 228 8.06 11.46 -9.51
C LEU A 228 7.84 11.99 -8.09
N GLN A 229 7.75 11.10 -7.14
CA GLN A 229 7.74 11.47 -5.75
C GLN A 229 9.13 11.91 -5.30
N ASP A 230 9.25 13.15 -4.87
CA ASP A 230 10.43 13.60 -4.16
C ASP A 230 10.33 13.17 -2.69
N TRP A 231 10.86 11.99 -2.39
CA TRP A 231 10.86 11.41 -1.05
C TRP A 231 11.50 12.30 0.01
N LYS A 232 12.39 13.22 -0.37
CA LYS A 232 13.03 14.16 0.56
C LYS A 232 12.09 15.27 1.00
N ARG A 233 11.06 15.53 0.19
CA ARG A 233 10.07 16.58 0.43
C ARG A 233 8.70 16.01 0.81
N PHE A 234 8.64 14.72 1.01
CA PHE A 234 7.40 14.03 1.31
C PHE A 234 6.89 14.41 2.69
N ALA A 235 5.75 15.08 2.73
CA ALA A 235 5.07 15.40 3.97
C ALA A 235 4.15 14.25 4.36
N TYR A 236 4.43 13.62 5.48
CA TYR A 236 3.52 12.66 6.06
C TYR A 236 2.30 13.38 6.63
N GLN A 237 1.17 12.74 6.49
CA GLN A 237 -0.07 13.21 7.09
C GLN A 237 0.08 13.22 8.62
N ALA A 238 0.43 14.37 9.16
CA ALA A 238 0.55 14.60 10.60
C ALA A 238 -0.61 15.45 11.09
N GLY A 239 -1.35 14.96 12.04
CA GLY A 239 -2.38 15.77 12.71
C GLY A 239 -3.81 15.30 12.47
N PRO A 240 -4.76 16.02 13.04
CA PRO A 240 -6.16 15.65 13.02
C PRO A 240 -6.75 15.93 11.63
N HIS A 241 -7.13 14.86 10.92
CA HIS A 241 -7.94 14.97 9.73
C HIS A 241 -9.38 14.67 10.09
N VAL A 242 -10.22 15.65 9.87
CA VAL A 242 -11.67 15.48 10.01
C VAL A 242 -12.21 14.93 8.72
N LEU A 243 -13.12 13.96 8.78
CA LEU A 243 -13.75 13.38 7.61
C LEU A 243 -14.42 14.47 6.74
N GLY A 244 -13.90 14.66 5.53
CA GLY A 244 -14.36 15.68 4.60
C GLY A 244 -13.83 17.09 4.87
N CYS A 245 -12.80 17.23 5.74
CA CYS A 245 -12.19 18.52 6.04
C CYS A 245 -10.74 18.33 6.45
N ALA A 246 -9.84 18.98 5.77
CA ALA A 246 -8.43 19.05 6.15
C ALA A 246 -8.11 20.39 6.84
N SER A 247 -7.04 20.42 7.62
CA SER A 247 -6.55 21.67 8.21
C SER A 247 -6.03 22.61 7.11
N GLU A 248 -6.04 23.91 7.38
CA GLU A 248 -5.47 24.89 6.42
C GLU A 248 -3.97 24.65 6.16
N ALA A 249 -3.22 24.20 7.17
CA ALA A 249 -1.83 23.80 6.98
C ALA A 249 -1.67 22.62 6.01
N THR A 250 -2.56 21.63 6.10
CA THR A 250 -2.59 20.49 5.18
C THR A 250 -2.94 20.92 3.77
N LYS A 251 -3.93 21.79 3.60
CA LYS A 251 -4.32 22.35 2.30
C LYS A 251 -3.19 23.16 1.67
N ALA A 252 -2.48 23.96 2.47
CA ALA A 252 -1.34 24.75 2.00
C ALA A 252 -0.19 23.84 1.53
N GLU A 253 0.09 22.75 2.26
CA GLU A 253 1.10 21.78 1.85
C GLU A 253 0.70 21.01 0.60
N ASP A 254 -0.55 20.59 0.47
CA ASP A 254 -1.06 19.96 -0.74
C ASP A 254 -0.97 20.88 -1.96
N ALA A 255 -1.27 22.17 -1.79
CA ALA A 255 -1.13 23.16 -2.84
C ALA A 255 0.33 23.31 -3.27
N ARG A 256 1.26 23.35 -2.31
CA ARG A 256 2.69 23.39 -2.58
C ARG A 256 3.17 22.15 -3.34
N VAL A 257 2.77 20.96 -2.88
CA VAL A 257 3.10 19.69 -3.55
C VAL A 257 2.52 19.67 -4.98
N ALA A 258 1.29 20.14 -5.16
CA ALA A 258 0.67 20.22 -6.46
C ALA A 258 1.46 21.13 -7.42
N ASP A 259 1.91 22.30 -6.94
CA ASP A 259 2.65 23.26 -7.75
C ASP A 259 4.07 22.80 -8.07
N GLU A 260 4.78 22.25 -7.10
CA GLU A 260 6.20 21.89 -7.24
C GLU A 260 6.41 20.53 -7.93
N LEU A 261 5.50 19.58 -7.75
CA LEU A 261 5.66 18.22 -8.26
C LEU A 261 4.66 17.87 -9.36
N TRP A 262 3.38 18.06 -9.11
CA TRP A 262 2.34 17.57 -10.02
C TRP A 262 2.22 18.39 -11.31
N LYS A 263 2.25 19.70 -11.25
CA LYS A 263 2.15 20.55 -12.45
C LYS A 263 3.32 20.34 -13.42
N PRO A 264 4.59 20.33 -12.97
CA PRO A 264 5.70 20.00 -13.85
C PRO A 264 5.60 18.59 -14.44
N PHE A 265 5.16 17.60 -13.65
CA PHE A 265 4.95 16.25 -14.12
C PHE A 265 3.90 16.14 -15.21
N LEU A 266 2.73 16.76 -15.00
CA LEU A 266 1.66 16.74 -15.99
C LEU A 266 2.08 17.42 -17.28
N ALA A 267 2.86 18.51 -17.20
CA ALA A 267 3.39 19.19 -18.36
C ALA A 267 4.36 18.30 -19.16
N ASP A 268 5.28 17.62 -18.49
CA ASP A 268 6.20 16.66 -19.13
C ASP A 268 5.43 15.47 -19.73
N TRP A 269 4.45 14.95 -19.01
CA TRP A 269 3.60 13.87 -19.50
C TRP A 269 2.82 14.26 -20.77
N GLN A 270 2.21 15.45 -20.77
CA GLN A 270 1.48 15.97 -21.93
C GLN A 270 2.40 16.18 -23.15
N ALA A 271 3.62 16.70 -22.90
CA ALA A 271 4.60 16.88 -23.96
C ALA A 271 5.04 15.55 -24.59
N ARG A 272 5.30 14.51 -23.78
CA ARG A 272 5.65 13.16 -24.26
C ARG A 272 4.49 12.51 -25.00
N ALA A 273 3.29 12.56 -24.46
CA ALA A 273 2.11 12.01 -25.10
C ALA A 273 1.80 12.69 -26.46
N ALA A 274 2.12 13.97 -26.59
CA ALA A 274 2.02 14.67 -27.86
C ALA A 274 3.10 14.24 -28.86
N ALA A 275 4.33 14.02 -28.39
CA ALA A 275 5.45 13.52 -29.22
C ALA A 275 5.19 12.11 -29.73
N ASP A 276 4.68 11.22 -28.91
CA ASP A 276 4.32 9.85 -29.31
C ASP A 276 3.20 9.81 -30.35
N ARG A 277 2.24 10.73 -30.30
CA ARG A 277 1.18 10.86 -31.32
C ARG A 277 1.69 11.37 -32.67
N LEU A 278 2.80 12.09 -32.66
CA LEU A 278 3.42 12.60 -33.88
C LEU A 278 4.37 11.57 -34.50
N ALA A 279 4.81 10.56 -33.75
CA ALA A 279 5.66 9.48 -34.20
C ALA A 279 4.89 8.24 -34.70
N ALA A 280 3.60 8.19 -34.50
CA ALA A 280 2.70 7.13 -34.96
C ALA A 280 1.95 7.53 -36.25
#